data_4fd26958dd41bb588cf60a56cfa20b12
#
_entry.id   4fd26958dd41bb588cf60a56cfa20b12
#
_cell.length_a   1.000
_cell.length_b   1.000
_cell.length_c   1.000
_cell.angle_alpha   90.00
_cell.angle_beta   90.00
_cell.angle_gamma   90.00
#
_symmetry.space_group_name_H-M   'P 1'
#
loop_
_entity.id
_entity.type
_entity.pdbx_description
1 polymer ?
#
loop_
_entity_poly.entity_id
_entity_poly.type
_entity_poly.pdbx_seq_one_letter_code
_entity_poly.pdbx_strand_id
1 'polypeptide(L)'
;MAVKIRLVRLGKIRTPHYRIVVADSRKARNGLKIEEIGRYSPASEPSLIEVNSERVQYWLGVGAQPTEAVTALLKITGDYQKANGLPGSEGTLKPQPVRVDKRVAYEAAVKEAMNEPADGATTLKKKAAERLAAKAAPVVEETPVAEAAPVTEEVSVEAAVEETPQA
;
A
#
# COMPACT_ATOMS: atom_id res chain seq x y z
N MET A 1 9.57 -38.08 -14.48
CA MET A 1 8.87 -36.81 -14.80
C MET A 1 9.85 -35.66 -14.64
N ALA A 2 9.90 -34.72 -15.61
CA ALA A 2 10.83 -33.61 -15.52
C ALA A 2 10.24 -32.50 -14.62
N VAL A 3 10.93 -32.16 -13.54
CA VAL A 3 10.60 -31.05 -12.67
C VAL A 3 11.26 -29.79 -13.18
N LYS A 4 10.52 -28.69 -13.24
CA LYS A 4 11.04 -27.39 -13.68
C LYS A 4 10.83 -26.32 -12.66
N ILE A 5 11.81 -25.43 -12.53
CA ILE A 5 11.68 -24.20 -11.77
C ILE A 5 11.27 -23.09 -12.74
N ARG A 6 10.11 -22.46 -12.50
CA ARG A 6 9.54 -21.48 -13.43
C ARG A 6 8.85 -20.31 -12.73
N LEU A 7 8.55 -19.27 -13.49
CA LEU A 7 7.78 -18.12 -13.01
C LEU A 7 6.29 -18.35 -13.23
N VAL A 8 5.51 -18.12 -12.17
CA VAL A 8 4.04 -18.01 -12.22
C VAL A 8 3.70 -16.54 -12.15
N ARG A 9 2.91 -16.04 -13.10
CA ARG A 9 2.49 -14.63 -13.12
C ARG A 9 1.26 -14.44 -12.25
N LEU A 10 1.33 -13.45 -11.40
CA LEU A 10 0.28 -12.92 -10.55
C LEU A 10 0.10 -11.42 -10.78
N GLY A 11 -0.89 -10.82 -10.14
CA GLY A 11 -1.13 -9.39 -10.22
C GLY A 11 -2.01 -8.96 -11.39
N LYS A 12 -2.19 -7.65 -11.53
CA LYS A 12 -3.05 -7.02 -12.56
C LYS A 12 -2.30 -6.83 -13.88
N ILE A 13 -2.98 -6.35 -14.91
CA ILE A 13 -2.43 -6.18 -16.26
C ILE A 13 -1.19 -5.31 -16.27
N ARG A 14 -1.17 -4.17 -15.56
CA ARG A 14 -0.03 -3.22 -15.53
C ARG A 14 0.86 -3.35 -14.30
N THR A 15 0.54 -4.25 -13.36
CA THR A 15 1.31 -4.50 -12.15
C THR A 15 1.65 -5.98 -12.02
N PRO A 16 2.59 -6.49 -12.82
CA PRO A 16 2.98 -7.88 -12.78
C PRO A 16 3.80 -8.19 -11.53
N HIS A 17 3.42 -9.28 -10.86
CA HIS A 17 4.21 -9.91 -9.82
C HIS A 17 4.40 -11.38 -10.19
N TYR A 18 5.55 -11.93 -9.85
CA TYR A 18 5.88 -13.29 -10.18
C TYR A 18 6.26 -14.07 -8.92
N ARG A 19 5.89 -15.36 -8.93
CA ARG A 19 6.37 -16.32 -7.95
C ARG A 19 7.32 -17.29 -8.65
N ILE A 20 8.43 -17.58 -8.01
CA ILE A 20 9.37 -18.62 -8.45
C ILE A 20 8.88 -19.92 -7.84
N VAL A 21 8.49 -20.86 -8.68
CA VAL A 21 7.86 -22.10 -8.23
C VAL A 21 8.49 -23.31 -8.89
N VAL A 22 8.47 -24.41 -8.15
CA VAL A 22 8.79 -25.76 -8.65
C VAL A 22 7.50 -26.41 -9.11
N ALA A 23 7.48 -26.89 -10.32
CA ALA A 23 6.32 -27.58 -10.87
C ALA A 23 6.70 -28.63 -11.91
N ASP A 24 5.81 -29.59 -12.16
CA ASP A 24 5.94 -30.51 -13.27
C ASP A 24 5.93 -29.76 -14.61
N SER A 25 6.79 -30.17 -15.52
CA SER A 25 6.93 -29.57 -16.86
C SER A 25 5.65 -29.59 -17.67
N ARG A 26 4.77 -30.58 -17.45
CA ARG A 26 3.52 -30.77 -18.17
C ARG A 26 2.37 -29.88 -17.68
N LYS A 27 2.49 -29.29 -16.50
CA LYS A 27 1.43 -28.46 -15.92
C LYS A 27 1.39 -27.08 -16.56
N ALA A 28 0.19 -26.50 -16.65
CA ALA A 28 0.00 -25.13 -17.14
C ALA A 28 0.79 -24.12 -16.28
N ARG A 29 1.15 -22.94 -16.84
CA ARG A 29 1.97 -21.94 -16.16
C ARG A 29 1.47 -21.57 -14.76
N ASN A 30 0.17 -21.38 -14.59
CA ASN A 30 -0.48 -21.03 -13.32
C ASN A 30 -1.13 -22.25 -12.63
N GLY A 31 -0.83 -23.46 -13.09
CA GLY A 31 -1.38 -24.70 -12.55
C GLY A 31 -0.75 -25.08 -11.20
N LEU A 32 -1.04 -26.32 -10.81
CA LEU A 32 -0.55 -26.88 -9.54
C LEU A 32 0.98 -26.80 -9.46
N LYS A 33 1.47 -26.27 -8.36
CA LYS A 33 2.87 -26.15 -8.01
C LYS A 33 3.20 -27.14 -6.88
N ILE A 34 4.42 -27.63 -6.86
CA ILE A 34 4.95 -28.50 -5.81
C ILE A 34 5.37 -27.63 -4.61
N GLU A 35 6.18 -26.60 -4.90
CA GLU A 35 6.72 -25.69 -3.89
C GLU A 35 6.89 -24.28 -4.47
N GLU A 36 6.77 -23.27 -3.61
CA GLU A 36 7.10 -21.87 -3.90
C GLU A 36 8.42 -21.53 -3.22
N ILE A 37 9.41 -21.12 -4.02
CA ILE A 37 10.77 -20.87 -3.55
C ILE A 37 11.04 -19.38 -3.37
N GLY A 38 10.33 -18.50 -4.09
CA GLY A 38 10.61 -17.08 -4.01
C GLY A 38 9.65 -16.20 -4.76
N ARG A 39 9.94 -14.90 -4.71
CA ARG A 39 9.15 -13.82 -5.30
C ARG A 39 10.02 -12.96 -6.22
N TYR A 40 9.41 -12.47 -7.29
CA TYR A 40 10.03 -11.51 -8.20
C TYR A 40 9.03 -10.42 -8.57
N SER A 41 9.41 -9.16 -8.36
CA SER A 41 8.63 -8.00 -8.78
C SER A 41 9.50 -7.08 -9.65
N PRO A 42 9.21 -6.98 -10.95
CA PRO A 42 9.97 -6.10 -11.84
C PRO A 42 9.61 -4.62 -11.68
N ALA A 43 8.42 -4.32 -11.12
CA ALA A 43 7.94 -2.94 -10.98
C ALA A 43 8.60 -2.16 -9.84
N SER A 44 9.36 -2.81 -8.98
CA SER A 44 10.13 -2.16 -7.92
C SER A 44 11.47 -1.66 -8.46
N GLU A 45 11.94 -0.52 -7.98
CA GLU A 45 13.27 0.01 -8.30
C GLU A 45 14.12 0.11 -7.02
N PRO A 46 15.17 -0.71 -6.94
CA PRO A 46 15.56 -1.83 -7.81
C PRO A 46 14.53 -2.98 -7.76
N SER A 47 14.53 -3.85 -8.80
CA SER A 47 13.61 -4.98 -8.88
C SER A 47 13.75 -5.88 -7.64
N LEU A 48 12.61 -6.25 -7.05
CA LEU A 48 12.58 -7.12 -5.89
C LEU A 48 12.78 -8.57 -6.32
N ILE A 49 13.85 -9.20 -5.84
CA ILE A 49 14.15 -10.61 -6.05
C ILE A 49 14.40 -11.23 -4.67
N GLU A 50 13.44 -11.98 -4.17
CA GLU A 50 13.55 -12.73 -2.93
C GLU A 50 13.54 -14.21 -3.24
N VAL A 51 14.59 -14.91 -2.87
CA VAL A 51 14.77 -16.33 -3.16
C VAL A 51 15.26 -17.05 -1.91
N ASN A 52 14.69 -18.22 -1.63
CA ASN A 52 15.21 -19.11 -0.61
C ASN A 52 16.34 -19.94 -1.22
N SER A 53 17.58 -19.53 -0.97
CA SER A 53 18.78 -20.16 -1.54
C SER A 53 18.90 -21.64 -1.19
N GLU A 54 18.56 -22.04 0.03
CA GLU A 54 18.66 -23.44 0.47
C GLU A 54 17.75 -24.34 -0.37
N ARG A 55 16.49 -23.89 -0.58
CA ARG A 55 15.53 -24.67 -1.36
C ARG A 55 15.89 -24.72 -2.83
N VAL A 56 16.43 -23.60 -3.37
CA VAL A 56 16.92 -23.59 -4.77
C VAL A 56 18.05 -24.59 -4.96
N GLN A 57 19.04 -24.61 -4.06
CA GLN A 57 20.16 -25.53 -4.13
C GLN A 57 19.72 -26.98 -4.02
N TYR A 58 18.78 -27.26 -3.09
CA TYR A 58 18.19 -28.60 -2.98
C TYR A 58 17.55 -29.06 -4.30
N TRP A 59 16.68 -28.21 -4.90
CA TRP A 59 15.98 -28.59 -6.13
C TRP A 59 16.91 -28.71 -7.34
N LEU A 60 17.93 -27.85 -7.44
CA LEU A 60 18.96 -27.98 -8.48
C LEU A 60 19.78 -29.25 -8.30
N GLY A 61 20.13 -29.62 -7.06
CA GLY A 61 20.81 -30.87 -6.73
C GLY A 61 19.99 -32.11 -7.06
N VAL A 62 18.66 -32.08 -6.87
CA VAL A 62 17.72 -33.16 -7.28
C VAL A 62 17.56 -33.24 -8.81
N GLY A 63 18.02 -32.21 -9.56
CA GLY A 63 17.96 -32.19 -11.01
C GLY A 63 16.76 -31.42 -11.59
N ALA A 64 16.14 -30.54 -10.82
CA ALA A 64 15.12 -29.62 -11.34
C ALA A 64 15.73 -28.62 -12.32
N GLN A 65 15.12 -28.49 -13.50
CA GLN A 65 15.63 -27.61 -14.56
C GLN A 65 15.03 -26.21 -14.44
N PRO A 66 15.84 -25.16 -14.21
CA PRO A 66 15.36 -23.79 -14.24
C PRO A 66 15.05 -23.35 -15.68
N THR A 67 13.99 -22.58 -15.88
CA THR A 67 13.72 -21.91 -17.15
C THR A 67 14.71 -20.75 -17.35
N GLU A 68 14.93 -20.30 -18.58
CA GLU A 68 15.86 -19.21 -18.91
C GLU A 68 15.67 -17.96 -18.05
N ALA A 69 14.41 -17.54 -17.87
CA ALA A 69 14.08 -16.40 -17.02
C ALA A 69 14.48 -16.61 -15.55
N VAL A 70 14.26 -17.81 -15.01
CA VAL A 70 14.67 -18.15 -13.64
C VAL A 70 16.20 -18.25 -13.55
N THR A 71 16.85 -18.82 -14.55
CA THR A 71 18.33 -18.88 -14.60
C THR A 71 18.94 -17.48 -14.54
N ALA A 72 18.36 -16.50 -15.27
CA ALA A 72 18.83 -15.12 -15.21
C ALA A 72 18.67 -14.53 -13.79
N LEU A 73 17.54 -14.76 -13.12
CA LEU A 73 17.32 -14.31 -11.74
C LEU A 73 18.29 -14.99 -10.76
N LEU A 74 18.49 -16.31 -10.88
CA LEU A 74 19.40 -17.07 -10.02
C LEU A 74 20.88 -16.71 -10.25
N LYS A 75 21.25 -16.20 -11.43
CA LYS A 75 22.58 -15.63 -11.67
C LYS A 75 22.77 -14.30 -10.94
N ILE A 76 21.73 -13.49 -10.85
CA ILE A 76 21.76 -12.21 -10.10
C ILE A 76 21.89 -12.47 -8.60
N THR A 77 21.19 -13.47 -8.06
CA THR A 77 21.30 -13.86 -6.64
C THR A 77 22.56 -14.65 -6.30
N GLY A 78 23.24 -15.22 -7.29
CA GLY A 78 24.43 -16.06 -7.11
C GLY A 78 24.12 -17.54 -6.84
N ASP A 79 22.85 -17.92 -6.70
CA ASP A 79 22.45 -19.30 -6.36
C ASP A 79 22.74 -20.30 -7.47
N TYR A 80 22.64 -19.87 -8.72
CA TYR A 80 22.99 -20.72 -9.87
C TYR A 80 24.46 -21.06 -9.91
N GLN A 81 25.33 -20.08 -9.60
CA GLN A 81 26.77 -20.26 -9.53
C GLN A 81 27.15 -21.19 -8.37
N LYS A 82 26.52 -21.03 -7.19
CA LYS A 82 26.71 -21.90 -6.04
C LYS A 82 26.38 -23.36 -6.36
N ALA A 83 25.25 -23.59 -7.01
CA ALA A 83 24.81 -24.94 -7.36
C ALA A 83 25.72 -25.64 -8.37
N ASN A 84 26.32 -24.87 -9.30
CA ASN A 84 27.21 -25.41 -10.34
C ASN A 84 28.72 -25.26 -10.04
N GLY A 85 29.07 -24.75 -8.86
CA GLY A 85 30.47 -24.54 -8.47
C GLY A 85 31.20 -23.51 -9.34
N LEU A 86 30.49 -22.57 -9.93
CA LEU A 86 31.04 -21.52 -10.79
C LEU A 86 31.48 -20.30 -9.96
N PRO A 87 32.46 -19.51 -10.42
CA PRO A 87 32.82 -18.26 -9.76
C PRO A 87 31.65 -17.24 -9.84
N GLY A 88 31.58 -16.30 -8.88
CA GLY A 88 30.52 -15.29 -8.80
C GLY A 88 29.33 -15.68 -7.92
N SER A 89 29.58 -16.52 -6.92
CA SER A 89 28.54 -16.98 -5.97
C SER A 89 27.97 -15.90 -5.05
N GLU A 90 28.61 -14.74 -4.95
CA GLU A 90 28.14 -13.61 -4.15
C GLU A 90 26.92 -12.90 -4.77
N GLY A 91 26.72 -13.09 -6.08
CA GLY A 91 25.64 -12.43 -6.81
C GLY A 91 25.89 -10.94 -7.05
N THR A 92 24.96 -10.32 -7.78
CA THR A 92 24.99 -8.88 -8.12
C THR A 92 23.69 -8.18 -7.69
N LEU A 93 23.02 -8.74 -6.70
CA LEU A 93 21.73 -8.22 -6.24
C LEU A 93 21.90 -6.85 -5.57
N LYS A 94 21.17 -5.85 -6.07
CA LYS A 94 21.14 -4.52 -5.48
C LYS A 94 20.27 -4.53 -4.22
N PRO A 95 20.74 -3.96 -3.08
CA PRO A 95 19.93 -3.88 -1.88
C PRO A 95 18.69 -3.03 -2.11
N GLN A 96 17.58 -3.44 -1.54
CA GLN A 96 16.34 -2.66 -1.57
C GLN A 96 16.48 -1.43 -0.65
N PRO A 97 15.98 -0.26 -1.07
CA PRO A 97 15.94 0.91 -0.20
C PRO A 97 15.05 0.60 1.00
N VAL A 98 15.57 0.86 2.18
CA VAL A 98 14.82 0.72 3.43
C VAL A 98 13.70 1.76 3.42
N ARG A 99 12.47 1.31 3.41
CA ARG A 99 11.32 2.23 3.57
C ARG A 99 11.27 2.69 5.01
N VAL A 100 11.44 3.98 5.21
CA VAL A 100 11.20 4.61 6.51
C VAL A 100 9.73 4.41 6.86
N ASP A 101 9.46 3.93 8.07
CA ASP A 101 8.10 3.79 8.55
C ASP A 101 7.44 5.17 8.56
N LYS A 102 6.23 5.27 8.00
CA LYS A 102 5.44 6.49 7.97
C LYS A 102 5.21 7.08 9.37
N ARG A 103 5.18 6.21 10.37
CA ARG A 103 5.02 6.59 11.77
C ARG A 103 6.24 7.37 12.28
N VAL A 104 7.44 6.92 11.97
CA VAL A 104 8.68 7.61 12.34
C VAL A 104 8.78 8.98 11.67
N ALA A 105 8.41 9.04 10.37
CA ALA A 105 8.37 10.31 9.64
C ALA A 105 7.33 11.27 10.23
N TYR A 106 6.16 10.76 10.62
CA TYR A 106 5.14 11.56 11.29
C TYR A 106 5.58 12.06 12.67
N GLU A 107 6.16 11.19 13.50
CA GLU A 107 6.68 11.57 14.83
C GLU A 107 7.80 12.61 14.73
N ALA A 108 8.66 12.52 13.72
CA ALA A 108 9.69 13.52 13.45
C ALA A 108 9.05 14.87 13.09
N ALA A 109 8.08 14.88 12.17
CA ALA A 109 7.37 16.09 11.77
C ALA A 109 6.58 16.73 12.93
N VAL A 110 5.96 15.92 13.80
CA VAL A 110 5.27 16.42 15.00
C VAL A 110 6.25 17.04 16.00
N LYS A 111 7.41 16.41 16.22
CA LYS A 111 8.45 16.98 17.09
C LYS A 111 9.00 18.29 16.54
N GLU A 112 9.20 18.36 15.22
CA GLU A 112 9.65 19.57 14.54
C GLU A 112 8.62 20.70 14.68
N ALA A 113 7.34 20.40 14.43
CA ALA A 113 6.24 21.35 14.63
C ALA A 113 6.03 21.79 16.09
N MET A 114 6.33 20.92 17.06
CA MET A 114 6.32 21.30 18.49
C MET A 114 7.50 22.16 18.91
N ASN A 115 8.62 22.05 18.21
CA ASN A 115 9.83 22.85 18.49
C ASN A 115 9.84 24.18 17.71
N GLU A 116 8.98 24.37 16.72
CA GLU A 116 8.81 25.67 16.08
C GLU A 116 8.19 26.64 17.08
N PRO A 117 8.82 27.82 17.31
CA PRO A 117 8.25 28.83 18.18
C PRO A 117 6.88 29.27 17.65
N ALA A 118 5.91 29.38 18.53
CA ALA A 118 4.50 29.66 18.24
C ALA A 118 4.22 30.98 17.46
N ASP A 119 5.24 31.75 17.16
CA ASP A 119 5.14 33.04 16.47
C ASP A 119 4.84 32.95 14.96
N GLY A 120 4.83 31.76 14.35
CA GLY A 120 4.63 31.62 12.91
C GLY A 120 3.43 30.77 12.47
N ALA A 121 2.80 30.03 13.38
CA ALA A 121 1.96 28.90 12.99
C ALA A 121 0.48 29.24 12.73
N THR A 122 -0.01 30.44 13.03
CA THR A 122 -1.39 30.83 12.72
C THR A 122 -1.49 32.30 12.36
N THR A 123 -1.02 32.68 11.19
CA THR A 123 -1.58 33.85 10.56
C THR A 123 -3.03 33.52 10.20
N LEU A 124 -3.94 33.83 11.10
CA LEU A 124 -5.36 33.91 10.81
C LEU A 124 -5.50 34.69 9.52
N LYS A 125 -6.00 34.04 8.45
CA LYS A 125 -6.23 34.72 7.18
C LYS A 125 -6.93 36.04 7.53
N LYS A 126 -6.42 37.15 7.00
CA LYS A 126 -6.85 38.55 7.30
C LYS A 126 -8.38 38.68 7.43
N LYS A 127 -9.13 37.91 6.61
CA LYS A 127 -10.59 37.82 6.61
C LYS A 127 -11.20 37.10 7.83
N ALA A 128 -10.46 36.22 8.50
CA ALA A 128 -10.91 35.54 9.72
C ALA A 128 -10.62 36.40 10.95
N ALA A 129 -9.50 37.13 10.97
CA ALA A 129 -9.19 38.13 11.98
C ALA A 129 -10.20 39.29 11.96
N GLU A 130 -10.58 39.74 10.77
CA GLU A 130 -11.58 40.80 10.55
C GLU A 130 -12.99 40.37 11.01
N ARG A 131 -13.36 39.11 10.79
CA ARG A 131 -14.63 38.55 11.31
C ARG A 131 -14.63 38.41 12.84
N LEU A 132 -13.52 38.06 13.46
CA LEU A 132 -13.40 37.99 14.92
C LEU A 132 -13.42 39.40 15.54
N ALA A 133 -12.78 40.39 14.92
CA ALA A 133 -12.84 41.78 15.32
C ALA A 133 -14.24 42.38 15.18
N ALA A 134 -14.94 42.06 14.08
CA ALA A 134 -16.33 42.48 13.87
C ALA A 134 -17.31 41.84 14.85
N LYS A 135 -17.01 40.64 15.38
CA LYS A 135 -17.83 39.95 16.39
C LYS A 135 -17.54 40.41 17.82
N ALA A 136 -16.40 41.06 18.04
CA ALA A 136 -15.97 41.58 19.35
C ALA A 136 -16.36 43.05 19.57
N ALA A 137 -16.93 43.73 18.56
CA ALA A 137 -17.48 45.07 18.73
C ALA A 137 -18.79 44.99 19.54
N PRO A 138 -18.92 45.76 20.64
CA PRO A 138 -20.12 45.73 21.44
C PRO A 138 -21.30 46.33 20.64
N VAL A 139 -22.37 45.55 20.54
CA VAL A 139 -23.65 46.01 20.03
C VAL A 139 -24.20 46.99 21.06
N VAL A 140 -24.19 48.27 20.70
CA VAL A 140 -24.94 49.29 21.39
C VAL A 140 -26.43 49.02 21.15
N GLU A 141 -27.14 48.80 22.25
CA GLU A 141 -28.57 48.71 22.36
C GLU A 141 -29.25 49.95 21.77
N GLU A 142 -30.15 49.75 20.83
CA GLU A 142 -31.31 50.65 20.67
C GLU A 142 -32.55 49.79 20.44
N THR A 143 -33.36 49.68 21.48
CA THR A 143 -34.80 49.46 21.39
C THR A 143 -35.46 50.81 21.14
N PRO A 144 -36.61 50.91 20.44
CA PRO A 144 -37.87 50.67 21.09
C PRO A 144 -39.03 50.09 20.23
N VAL A 145 -39.85 49.35 20.91
CA VAL A 145 -41.33 49.40 21.13
C VAL A 145 -42.29 49.24 19.93
N ALA A 146 -43.19 48.29 20.18
CA ALA A 146 -44.60 48.14 19.76
C ALA A 146 -44.86 47.72 18.30
N GLU A 147 -45.73 46.85 17.95
CA GLU A 147 -47.08 46.49 18.46
C GLU A 147 -47.62 45.30 17.64
N ALA A 148 -48.42 44.52 18.31
CA ALA A 148 -49.53 43.74 17.79
C ALA A 148 -49.33 42.42 17.06
N ALA A 149 -49.66 41.38 17.77
CA ALA A 149 -50.22 40.11 17.28
C ALA A 149 -51.59 40.34 16.58
N PRO A 150 -52.34 39.36 16.06
CA PRO A 150 -52.31 37.94 16.39
C PRO A 150 -52.69 36.94 15.24
N VAL A 151 -52.58 35.63 15.57
CA VAL A 151 -53.57 34.52 15.29
C VAL A 151 -53.62 34.03 13.83
N THR A 152 -53.54 32.81 13.53
CA THR A 152 -54.21 31.55 13.83
C THR A 152 -53.53 30.44 13.01
N GLU A 153 -53.40 29.32 13.64
CA GLU A 153 -54.11 28.03 13.40
C GLU A 153 -53.81 27.40 12.04
N GLU A 154 -53.62 26.19 11.89
CA GLU A 154 -53.82 24.88 12.54
C GLU A 154 -53.19 23.80 11.63
N VAL A 155 -52.71 22.80 12.24
CA VAL A 155 -53.18 21.40 12.26
C VAL A 155 -52.87 20.56 11.04
N SER A 156 -52.22 19.57 11.26
CA SER A 156 -52.41 18.13 11.43
C SER A 156 -51.60 17.28 10.43
N VAL A 157 -50.86 16.39 10.99
CA VAL A 157 -51.13 14.94 11.21
C VAL A 157 -51.10 14.14 9.90
N GLU A 158 -50.41 13.13 9.76
CA GLU A 158 -50.39 11.74 10.18
C GLU A 158 -49.51 10.96 9.20
N ALA A 159 -48.55 10.28 9.58
CA ALA A 159 -48.53 8.88 10.05
C ALA A 159 -48.73 7.80 8.98
N ALA A 160 -48.00 6.78 9.22
CA ALA A 160 -48.16 5.38 8.89
C ALA A 160 -47.36 4.90 7.69
N VAL A 161 -46.38 4.08 7.90
CA VAL A 161 -46.30 2.68 8.35
C VAL A 161 -46.49 1.67 7.21
N GLU A 162 -45.65 0.66 7.27
CA GLU A 162 -45.77 -0.70 6.72
C GLU A 162 -45.43 -0.89 5.23
N GLU A 163 -44.83 -1.89 4.79
CA GLU A 163 -44.34 -3.20 5.29
C GLU A 163 -43.59 -3.90 4.17
N THR A 164 -42.62 -4.64 4.47
CA THR A 164 -42.10 -5.73 3.63
C THR A 164 -43.14 -6.85 3.57
N PRO A 165 -43.17 -7.81 2.60
CA PRO A 165 -42.16 -8.86 2.56
C PRO A 165 -41.88 -9.53 1.18
N GLN A 166 -40.80 -10.27 1.22
CA GLN A 166 -40.45 -11.56 0.58
C GLN A 166 -41.31 -12.14 -0.56
N ALA A 167 -40.61 -12.48 -1.65
CA ALA A 167 -40.57 -13.86 -2.17
C ALA A 167 -39.29 -14.04 -3.00
#